data_702d410e4a66745323e1280ad26c2d3e
#
_entry.id   702d410e4a66745323e1280ad26c2d3e
#
_cell.length_a   1.000
_cell.length_b   1.000
_cell.length_c   1.000
_cell.angle_alpha   90.00
_cell.angle_beta   90.00
_cell.angle_gamma   90.00
#
_symmetry.space_group_name_H-M   'P 1'
#
loop_
_entity.id
_entity.type
_entity.pdbx_description
1 polymer ?
#
loop_
_entity_poly.entity_id
_entity_poly.type
_entity_poly.pdbx_seq_one_letter_code
_entity_poly.pdbx_strand_id
1 'polypeptide(L)'
;MFKDSPKLKNIFFVGFLVSLHLALTAYINSSLLATFVDEKLVGIAYAFGSLGSLLALLYAPKIFGRLGGQKFLLLTSGLSSLSLLALAYAKNAWIAIPVFIIYFALNTLLLFSLDELLKIFSKDSSTGKIRGFYIAVINIAWILSQVASGKILVGFQFKTIYIIAFVIMVLFFLASLFGLRKIPDPKYDEVKNLRYIKEFFQNINLFRGYVLSFLLQFFYCWMVVYTPIYLSAHLGFSWAEIGTIFAIMLIPFSIITFHLGRYADKVGERRLLISGFAIAAAATLSLFFITEHSIWIWAALLFITRIGAATIEVMSDAYFFKHIKPENEEYVGVYRSAAPVSYLIGPLLASVVFLFVPEFNYLYLVLGAIMLYGVYLSSTINRDDI
;
A
#
# COMPACT_ATOMS: atom_id res chain seq x y z
N MET A 1 -27.71 8.83 9.77
CA MET A 1 -26.44 8.39 10.33
C MET A 1 -25.25 9.14 9.74
N PHE A 2 -25.14 9.36 8.48
CA PHE A 2 -24.28 10.37 7.83
C PHE A 2 -25.20 11.38 7.16
N LYS A 3 -25.96 12.15 8.02
CA LYS A 3 -26.88 13.14 7.52
C LYS A 3 -26.10 14.24 6.81
N ASP A 4 -26.23 14.27 5.50
CA ASP A 4 -26.38 15.44 4.66
C ASP A 4 -25.14 16.18 4.14
N SER A 5 -23.98 15.50 3.97
CA SER A 5 -23.02 16.04 3.01
C SER A 5 -22.94 15.15 1.77
N PRO A 6 -23.65 15.50 0.68
CA PRO A 6 -23.52 14.80 -0.62
C PRO A 6 -22.04 14.71 -1.05
N LYS A 7 -21.23 15.70 -0.67
CA LYS A 7 -19.79 15.73 -0.93
C LYS A 7 -19.03 14.61 -0.24
N LEU A 8 -19.37 14.26 1.02
CA LEU A 8 -18.74 13.15 1.74
C LEU A 8 -19.05 11.79 1.08
N LYS A 9 -20.31 11.61 0.63
CA LYS A 9 -20.71 10.41 -0.14
C LYS A 9 -19.92 10.31 -1.44
N ASN A 10 -19.70 11.44 -2.13
CA ASN A 10 -18.88 11.48 -3.34
C ASN A 10 -17.41 11.13 -3.05
N ILE A 11 -16.84 11.58 -1.92
CA ILE A 11 -15.47 11.20 -1.52
C ILE A 11 -15.38 9.69 -1.27
N PHE A 12 -16.35 9.08 -0.62
CA PHE A 12 -16.38 7.62 -0.44
C PHE A 12 -16.47 6.89 -1.79
N PHE A 13 -17.30 7.39 -2.69
CA PHE A 13 -17.45 6.79 -4.02
C PHE A 13 -16.17 6.90 -4.86
N VAL A 14 -15.55 8.09 -4.91
CA VAL A 14 -14.28 8.24 -5.62
C VAL A 14 -13.15 7.47 -4.94
N GLY A 15 -13.14 7.39 -3.60
CA GLY A 15 -12.23 6.53 -2.84
C GLY A 15 -12.38 5.05 -3.17
N PHE A 16 -13.61 4.57 -3.35
CA PHE A 16 -13.87 3.22 -3.83
C PHE A 16 -13.33 2.99 -5.24
N LEU A 17 -13.60 3.90 -6.19
CA LEU A 17 -13.15 3.77 -7.57
C LEU A 17 -11.62 3.77 -7.69
N VAL A 18 -10.92 4.68 -6.99
CA VAL A 18 -9.46 4.68 -7.02
C VAL A 18 -8.88 3.43 -6.40
N SER A 19 -9.47 2.94 -5.30
CA SER A 19 -9.02 1.70 -4.65
C SER A 19 -9.27 0.48 -5.53
N LEU A 20 -10.39 0.45 -6.24
CA LEU A 20 -10.75 -0.63 -7.16
C LEU A 20 -9.74 -0.74 -8.30
N HIS A 21 -9.36 0.38 -8.95
CA HIS A 21 -8.38 0.34 -10.03
C HIS A 21 -6.98 -0.01 -9.54
N LEU A 22 -6.57 0.54 -8.38
CA LEU A 22 -5.28 0.21 -7.76
C LEU A 22 -5.19 -1.28 -7.43
N ALA A 23 -6.22 -1.82 -6.79
CA ALA A 23 -6.26 -3.20 -6.36
C ALA A 23 -6.31 -4.19 -7.54
N LEU A 24 -7.00 -3.83 -8.64
CA LEU A 24 -7.01 -4.64 -9.87
C LEU A 24 -5.62 -4.83 -10.47
N THR A 25 -4.76 -3.80 -10.38
CA THR A 25 -3.44 -3.82 -11.00
C THR A 25 -2.32 -4.21 -10.02
N ALA A 26 -2.49 -4.01 -8.71
CA ALA A 26 -1.43 -4.12 -7.72
C ALA A 26 -0.65 -5.43 -7.77
N TYR A 27 -1.34 -6.57 -7.78
CA TYR A 27 -0.73 -7.90 -7.83
C TYR A 27 -0.48 -8.43 -9.25
N ILE A 28 -0.80 -7.63 -10.27
CA ILE A 28 -0.63 -7.97 -11.68
C ILE A 28 0.53 -7.20 -12.30
N ASN A 29 0.83 -6.01 -11.79
CA ASN A 29 1.87 -5.13 -12.31
C ASN A 29 3.22 -5.84 -12.45
N SER A 30 3.63 -6.59 -11.42
CA SER A 30 4.91 -7.31 -11.44
C SER A 30 4.94 -8.40 -12.50
N SER A 31 3.87 -9.16 -12.63
CA SER A 31 3.76 -10.22 -13.65
C SER A 31 3.63 -9.66 -15.07
N LEU A 32 2.96 -8.50 -15.25
CA LEU A 32 3.00 -7.80 -16.55
C LEU A 32 4.44 -7.37 -16.88
N LEU A 33 5.16 -6.76 -15.94
CA LEU A 33 6.54 -6.32 -16.18
C LEU A 33 7.47 -7.51 -16.47
N ALA A 34 7.26 -8.65 -15.82
CA ALA A 34 8.00 -9.90 -16.07
C ALA A 34 7.79 -10.46 -17.50
N THR A 35 6.77 -10.02 -18.23
CA THR A 35 6.64 -10.35 -19.66
C THR A 35 7.61 -9.57 -20.56
N PHE A 36 8.20 -8.48 -20.05
CA PHE A 36 9.10 -7.61 -20.83
C PHE A 36 10.55 -7.67 -20.36
N VAL A 37 10.80 -8.04 -19.10
CA VAL A 37 12.14 -8.14 -18.51
C VAL A 37 12.25 -9.39 -17.63
N ASP A 38 13.47 -9.79 -17.29
CA ASP A 38 13.70 -10.87 -16.33
C ASP A 38 12.97 -10.59 -15.01
N GLU A 39 12.31 -11.59 -14.46
CA GLU A 39 11.52 -11.48 -13.23
C GLU A 39 12.31 -10.96 -12.02
N LYS A 40 13.61 -11.26 -11.94
CA LYS A 40 14.53 -10.79 -10.90
C LYS A 40 14.82 -9.29 -11.02
N LEU A 41 14.63 -8.70 -12.20
CA LEU A 41 14.86 -7.28 -12.49
C LEU A 41 13.58 -6.43 -12.38
N VAL A 42 12.41 -7.06 -12.30
CA VAL A 42 11.11 -6.36 -12.17
C VAL A 42 11.14 -5.35 -11.02
N GLY A 43 11.75 -5.71 -9.91
CA GLY A 43 11.88 -4.85 -8.74
C GLY A 43 12.54 -3.51 -9.01
N ILE A 44 13.44 -3.43 -9.99
CA ILE A 44 14.12 -2.18 -10.37
C ILE A 44 13.11 -1.13 -10.87
N ALA A 45 12.11 -1.54 -11.64
CA ALA A 45 11.05 -0.64 -12.09
C ALA A 45 10.23 -0.08 -10.90
N TYR A 46 9.97 -0.89 -9.88
CA TYR A 46 9.31 -0.44 -8.64
C TYR A 46 10.19 0.53 -7.85
N ALA A 47 11.50 0.28 -7.77
CA ALA A 47 12.44 1.18 -7.09
C ALA A 47 12.46 2.56 -7.76
N PHE A 48 12.55 2.62 -9.10
CA PHE A 48 12.45 3.89 -9.84
C PHE A 48 11.07 4.54 -9.71
N GLY A 49 9.98 3.77 -9.76
CA GLY A 49 8.63 4.25 -9.51
C GLY A 49 8.48 4.87 -8.12
N SER A 50 9.08 4.25 -7.12
CA SER A 50 9.07 4.77 -5.75
C SER A 50 9.94 6.01 -5.57
N LEU A 51 11.10 6.08 -6.23
CA LEU A 51 11.90 7.30 -6.27
C LEU A 51 11.10 8.45 -6.90
N GLY A 52 10.41 8.17 -8.03
CA GLY A 52 9.49 9.12 -8.65
C GLY A 52 8.38 9.56 -7.71
N SER A 53 7.81 8.63 -6.92
CA SER A 53 6.80 8.93 -5.90
C SER A 53 7.33 9.86 -4.80
N LEU A 54 8.54 9.59 -4.28
CA LEU A 54 9.18 10.44 -3.26
C LEU A 54 9.40 11.86 -3.79
N LEU A 55 9.94 11.99 -4.99
CA LEU A 55 10.15 13.29 -5.63
C LEU A 55 8.81 14.00 -5.87
N ALA A 56 7.80 13.28 -6.36
CA ALA A 56 6.48 13.84 -6.60
C ALA A 56 5.83 14.34 -5.30
N LEU A 57 5.93 13.59 -4.20
CA LEU A 57 5.40 13.98 -2.88
C LEU A 57 6.08 15.22 -2.31
N LEU A 58 7.38 15.44 -2.57
CA LEU A 58 8.08 16.66 -2.12
C LEU A 58 7.49 17.93 -2.76
N TYR A 59 7.04 17.83 -4.02
CA TYR A 59 6.47 18.96 -4.76
C TYR A 59 4.95 19.02 -4.68
N ALA A 60 4.29 17.93 -4.30
CA ALA A 60 2.83 17.81 -4.27
C ALA A 60 2.13 18.93 -3.49
N PRO A 61 2.53 19.30 -2.24
CA PRO A 61 1.87 20.36 -1.49
C PRO A 61 1.91 21.71 -2.23
N LYS A 62 3.06 22.03 -2.84
CA LYS A 62 3.23 23.30 -3.58
C LYS A 62 2.37 23.35 -4.83
N ILE A 63 2.28 22.24 -5.58
CA ILE A 63 1.49 22.15 -6.80
C ILE A 63 0.00 22.13 -6.44
N PHE A 64 -0.37 21.37 -5.43
CA PHE A 64 -1.74 21.26 -4.91
C PHE A 64 -2.25 22.63 -4.42
N GLY A 65 -1.44 23.39 -3.67
CA GLY A 65 -1.79 24.73 -3.21
C GLY A 65 -1.94 25.76 -4.33
N ARG A 66 -1.19 25.60 -5.45
CA ARG A 66 -1.30 26.51 -6.62
C ARG A 66 -2.47 26.18 -7.54
N LEU A 67 -2.72 24.91 -7.79
CA LEU A 67 -3.76 24.46 -8.73
C LEU A 67 -5.14 24.37 -8.07
N GLY A 68 -5.16 24.15 -6.75
CA GLY A 68 -6.33 23.73 -5.99
C GLY A 68 -6.57 22.23 -6.06
N GLY A 69 -7.19 21.68 -5.00
CA GLY A 69 -7.33 20.23 -4.81
C GLY A 69 -8.07 19.53 -5.94
N GLN A 70 -9.16 20.10 -6.43
CA GLN A 70 -9.94 19.48 -7.51
C GLN A 70 -9.14 19.42 -8.82
N LYS A 71 -8.49 20.53 -9.24
CA LYS A 71 -7.73 20.55 -10.50
C LYS A 71 -6.52 19.62 -10.44
N PHE A 72 -5.83 19.58 -9.29
CA PHE A 72 -4.72 18.65 -9.09
C PHE A 72 -5.18 17.18 -9.18
N LEU A 73 -6.31 16.84 -8.56
CA LEU A 73 -6.90 15.51 -8.64
C LEU A 73 -7.31 15.12 -10.08
N LEU A 74 -7.90 16.05 -10.83
CA LEU A 74 -8.27 15.83 -12.23
C LEU A 74 -7.05 15.66 -13.12
N LEU A 75 -5.99 16.46 -12.93
CA LEU A 75 -4.75 16.34 -13.70
C LEU A 75 -4.09 14.97 -13.44
N THR A 76 -3.91 14.61 -12.18
CA THR A 76 -3.27 13.34 -11.80
C THR A 76 -4.08 12.14 -12.26
N SER A 77 -5.40 12.17 -12.14
CA SER A 77 -6.28 11.08 -12.60
C SER A 77 -6.33 10.97 -14.14
N GLY A 78 -6.32 12.08 -14.85
CA GLY A 78 -6.24 12.07 -16.31
C GLY A 78 -4.94 11.46 -16.81
N LEU A 79 -3.79 11.87 -16.24
CA LEU A 79 -2.49 11.30 -16.56
C LEU A 79 -2.40 9.80 -16.17
N SER A 80 -2.96 9.41 -15.01
CA SER A 80 -3.02 8.01 -14.60
C SER A 80 -3.87 7.16 -15.56
N SER A 81 -5.00 7.70 -16.04
CA SER A 81 -5.82 7.04 -17.06
C SER A 81 -5.04 6.80 -18.35
N LEU A 82 -4.32 7.82 -18.84
CA LEU A 82 -3.48 7.68 -20.02
C LEU A 82 -2.36 6.66 -19.83
N SER A 83 -1.76 6.63 -18.64
CA SER A 83 -0.72 5.64 -18.31
C SER A 83 -1.27 4.21 -18.31
N LEU A 84 -2.48 3.99 -17.77
CA LEU A 84 -3.16 2.68 -17.82
C LEU A 84 -3.41 2.23 -19.26
N LEU A 85 -3.88 3.13 -20.12
CA LEU A 85 -4.10 2.84 -21.53
C LEU A 85 -2.77 2.53 -22.24
N ALA A 86 -1.71 3.29 -21.95
CA ALA A 86 -0.39 3.04 -22.51
C ALA A 86 0.18 1.69 -22.05
N LEU A 87 0.00 1.30 -20.77
CA LEU A 87 0.39 -0.03 -20.26
C LEU A 87 -0.42 -1.15 -20.94
N ALA A 88 -1.72 -0.95 -21.18
CA ALA A 88 -2.56 -1.93 -21.87
C ALA A 88 -2.05 -2.25 -23.30
N TYR A 89 -1.42 -1.29 -23.95
CA TYR A 89 -0.92 -1.42 -25.33
C TYR A 89 0.61 -1.45 -25.44
N ALA A 90 1.33 -1.50 -24.30
CA ALA A 90 2.77 -1.62 -24.31
C ALA A 90 3.21 -2.95 -24.98
N LYS A 91 4.18 -2.86 -25.88
CA LYS A 91 4.69 -4.02 -26.64
C LYS A 91 6.14 -4.37 -26.29
N ASN A 92 6.82 -3.54 -25.54
CA ASN A 92 8.22 -3.73 -25.16
C ASN A 92 8.56 -3.03 -23.86
N ALA A 93 9.71 -3.38 -23.27
CA ALA A 93 10.20 -2.83 -22.03
C ALA A 93 10.43 -1.31 -22.07
N TRP A 94 10.86 -0.78 -23.21
CA TRP A 94 11.16 0.67 -23.38
C TRP A 94 9.92 1.56 -23.24
N ILE A 95 8.73 1.02 -23.46
CA ILE A 95 7.46 1.72 -23.23
C ILE A 95 6.89 1.33 -21.85
N ALA A 96 6.86 0.03 -21.54
CA ALA A 96 6.22 -0.48 -20.34
C ALA A 96 6.85 0.10 -19.06
N ILE A 97 8.19 0.08 -18.96
CA ILE A 97 8.90 0.50 -17.73
C ILE A 97 8.75 1.99 -17.45
N PRO A 98 9.03 2.93 -18.37
CA PRO A 98 8.84 4.35 -18.10
C PRO A 98 7.38 4.72 -17.79
N VAL A 99 6.43 4.12 -18.51
CA VAL A 99 5.01 4.36 -18.26
C VAL A 99 4.59 3.82 -16.89
N PHE A 100 5.10 2.64 -16.49
CA PHE A 100 4.86 2.09 -15.16
C PHE A 100 5.43 2.99 -14.05
N ILE A 101 6.64 3.53 -14.22
CA ILE A 101 7.26 4.46 -13.27
C ILE A 101 6.37 5.70 -13.08
N ILE A 102 5.90 6.28 -14.17
CA ILE A 102 4.99 7.44 -14.15
C ILE A 102 3.66 7.05 -13.47
N TYR A 103 3.05 5.95 -13.87
CA TYR A 103 1.82 5.43 -13.29
C TYR A 103 1.93 5.23 -11.77
N PHE A 104 3.04 4.63 -11.31
CA PHE A 104 3.31 4.38 -9.90
C PHE A 104 3.39 5.69 -9.10
N ALA A 105 4.10 6.68 -9.61
CA ALA A 105 4.20 8.00 -8.98
C ALA A 105 2.84 8.74 -8.96
N LEU A 106 2.06 8.67 -10.05
CA LEU A 106 0.74 9.27 -10.13
C LEU A 106 -0.24 8.67 -9.14
N ASN A 107 -0.18 7.36 -8.90
CA ASN A 107 -1.02 6.70 -7.88
C ASN A 107 -0.74 7.24 -6.48
N THR A 108 0.52 7.49 -6.16
CA THR A 108 0.91 8.11 -4.88
C THR A 108 0.31 9.51 -4.75
N LEU A 109 0.33 10.31 -5.82
CA LEU A 109 -0.28 11.65 -5.84
C LEU A 109 -1.81 11.62 -5.75
N LEU A 110 -2.45 10.61 -6.35
CA LEU A 110 -3.90 10.40 -6.23
C LEU A 110 -4.31 10.10 -4.79
N LEU A 111 -3.60 9.18 -4.13
CA LEU A 111 -3.85 8.85 -2.72
C LEU A 111 -3.60 10.05 -1.81
N PHE A 112 -2.51 10.79 -2.02
CA PHE A 112 -2.23 12.04 -1.32
C PHE A 112 -3.39 13.04 -1.48
N SER A 113 -3.88 13.24 -2.70
CA SER A 113 -4.96 14.19 -2.97
C SER A 113 -6.26 13.82 -2.26
N LEU A 114 -6.62 12.53 -2.24
CA LEU A 114 -7.82 12.04 -1.57
C LEU A 114 -7.71 12.16 -0.05
N ASP A 115 -6.53 11.88 0.52
CA ASP A 115 -6.28 12.04 1.96
C ASP A 115 -6.44 13.51 2.38
N GLU A 116 -5.92 14.45 1.59
CA GLU A 116 -6.06 15.87 1.85
C GLU A 116 -7.51 16.35 1.75
N LEU A 117 -8.25 15.86 0.76
CA LEU A 117 -9.69 16.17 0.64
C LEU A 117 -10.52 15.54 1.77
N LEU A 118 -10.17 14.34 2.22
CA LEU A 118 -10.84 13.68 3.35
C LEU A 118 -10.60 14.41 4.67
N LYS A 119 -9.42 15.01 4.90
CA LYS A 119 -9.12 15.81 6.09
C LYS A 119 -10.08 16.96 6.28
N ILE A 120 -10.56 17.59 5.19
CA ILE A 120 -11.52 18.71 5.25
C ILE A 120 -12.81 18.31 5.96
N PHE A 121 -13.25 17.05 5.79
CA PHE A 121 -14.49 16.51 6.36
C PHE A 121 -14.29 15.80 7.70
N SER A 122 -13.03 15.70 8.15
CA SER A 122 -12.64 14.92 9.33
C SER A 122 -12.24 15.80 10.53
N LYS A 123 -12.70 17.06 10.59
CA LYS A 123 -12.23 18.04 11.63
C LYS A 123 -12.93 17.94 12.98
N ASP A 124 -13.96 17.09 13.16
CA ASP A 124 -14.79 17.04 14.37
C ASP A 124 -14.77 15.65 15.05
N SER A 125 -15.51 15.51 16.15
CA SER A 125 -15.65 14.29 16.96
C SER A 125 -16.12 13.04 16.18
N SER A 126 -16.54 13.19 14.93
CA SER A 126 -16.93 12.11 14.01
C SER A 126 -15.79 11.54 13.13
N THR A 127 -14.57 12.09 13.27
CA THR A 127 -13.40 11.74 12.44
C THR A 127 -13.12 10.24 12.40
N GLY A 128 -13.14 9.56 13.53
CA GLY A 128 -12.88 8.12 13.62
C GLY A 128 -13.91 7.27 12.86
N LYS A 129 -15.19 7.65 12.91
CA LYS A 129 -16.25 6.95 12.19
C LYS A 129 -16.16 7.14 10.67
N ILE A 130 -15.86 8.36 10.22
CA ILE A 130 -15.70 8.70 8.80
C ILE A 130 -14.51 7.94 8.22
N ARG A 131 -13.36 7.99 8.88
CA ARG A 131 -12.16 7.27 8.44
C ARG A 131 -12.33 5.75 8.49
N GLY A 132 -12.93 5.21 9.55
CA GLY A 132 -13.22 3.78 9.66
C GLY A 132 -14.13 3.28 8.55
N PHE A 133 -15.18 4.02 8.20
CA PHE A 133 -16.07 3.67 7.10
C PHE A 133 -15.33 3.77 5.74
N TYR A 134 -14.52 4.81 5.54
CA TYR A 134 -13.69 4.96 4.34
C TYR A 134 -12.74 3.77 4.14
N ILE A 135 -12.04 3.35 5.20
CA ILE A 135 -11.16 2.18 5.16
C ILE A 135 -11.94 0.89 4.85
N ALA A 136 -13.14 0.71 5.42
CA ALA A 136 -13.97 -0.45 5.11
C ALA A 136 -14.36 -0.51 3.62
N VAL A 137 -14.72 0.64 3.04
CA VAL A 137 -15.04 0.76 1.60
C VAL A 137 -13.82 0.41 0.73
N ILE A 138 -12.62 0.88 1.12
CA ILE A 138 -11.36 0.53 0.45
C ILE A 138 -11.10 -0.97 0.51
N ASN A 139 -11.21 -1.59 1.68
CA ASN A 139 -10.93 -3.02 1.87
C ASN A 139 -11.89 -3.90 1.03
N ILE A 140 -13.16 -3.51 0.90
CA ILE A 140 -14.11 -4.20 0.02
C ILE A 140 -13.64 -4.10 -1.44
N ALA A 141 -13.19 -2.93 -1.90
CA ALA A 141 -12.66 -2.77 -3.25
C ALA A 141 -11.45 -3.68 -3.50
N TRP A 142 -10.54 -3.79 -2.53
CA TRP A 142 -9.36 -4.66 -2.63
C TRP A 142 -9.74 -6.14 -2.77
N ILE A 143 -10.67 -6.66 -1.95
CA ILE A 143 -11.10 -8.06 -2.00
C ILE A 143 -11.81 -8.35 -3.33
N LEU A 144 -12.75 -7.49 -3.74
CA LEU A 144 -13.49 -7.64 -4.99
C LEU A 144 -12.57 -7.63 -6.20
N SER A 145 -11.55 -6.80 -6.20
CA SER A 145 -10.56 -6.70 -7.28
C SER A 145 -9.79 -8.00 -7.47
N GLN A 146 -9.40 -8.70 -6.39
CA GLN A 146 -8.65 -9.96 -6.53
C GLN A 146 -9.52 -11.05 -7.17
N VAL A 147 -10.77 -11.19 -6.73
CA VAL A 147 -11.72 -12.13 -7.34
C VAL A 147 -11.97 -11.78 -8.81
N ALA A 148 -12.18 -10.49 -9.10
CA ALA A 148 -12.46 -10.03 -10.46
C ALA A 148 -11.25 -10.25 -11.38
N SER A 149 -10.05 -9.81 -10.98
CA SER A 149 -8.84 -9.96 -11.79
C SER A 149 -8.50 -11.42 -12.06
N GLY A 150 -8.62 -12.28 -11.04
CA GLY A 150 -8.42 -13.72 -11.21
C GLY A 150 -9.36 -14.32 -12.25
N LYS A 151 -10.67 -14.03 -12.16
CA LYS A 151 -11.66 -14.54 -13.13
C LYS A 151 -11.47 -14.00 -14.54
N ILE A 152 -11.14 -12.72 -14.68
CA ILE A 152 -10.91 -12.09 -15.98
C ILE A 152 -9.72 -12.74 -16.68
N LEU A 153 -8.62 -12.99 -15.96
CA LEU A 153 -7.39 -13.55 -16.55
C LEU A 153 -7.48 -15.02 -16.92
N VAL A 154 -8.57 -15.73 -16.59
CA VAL A 154 -8.82 -17.09 -17.13
C VAL A 154 -9.05 -17.09 -18.65
N GLY A 155 -9.76 -16.08 -19.16
CA GLY A 155 -10.11 -16.00 -20.58
C GLY A 155 -9.46 -14.86 -21.34
N PHE A 156 -8.79 -13.94 -20.63
CA PHE A 156 -8.26 -12.72 -21.21
C PHE A 156 -6.83 -12.46 -20.76
N GLN A 157 -6.12 -11.61 -21.51
CA GLN A 157 -4.75 -11.19 -21.22
C GLN A 157 -4.70 -10.02 -20.21
N PHE A 158 -3.51 -9.73 -19.65
CA PHE A 158 -3.26 -8.57 -18.81
C PHE A 158 -3.80 -7.26 -19.38
N LYS A 159 -3.71 -7.08 -20.70
CA LYS A 159 -4.28 -5.94 -21.43
C LYS A 159 -5.72 -5.62 -20.98
N THR A 160 -6.57 -6.64 -20.83
CA THR A 160 -7.98 -6.45 -20.44
C THR A 160 -8.13 -5.84 -19.06
N ILE A 161 -7.29 -6.26 -18.09
CA ILE A 161 -7.28 -5.69 -16.75
C ILE A 161 -6.94 -4.19 -16.78
N TYR A 162 -5.92 -3.81 -17.57
CA TYR A 162 -5.53 -2.40 -17.70
C TYR A 162 -6.58 -1.57 -18.43
N ILE A 163 -7.31 -2.13 -19.40
CA ILE A 163 -8.45 -1.44 -20.02
C ILE A 163 -9.59 -1.25 -19.02
N ILE A 164 -9.91 -2.26 -18.20
CA ILE A 164 -10.94 -2.14 -17.16
C ILE A 164 -10.51 -1.10 -16.12
N ALA A 165 -9.26 -1.13 -15.67
CA ALA A 165 -8.71 -0.14 -14.75
C ALA A 165 -8.75 1.28 -15.36
N PHE A 166 -8.47 1.43 -16.65
CA PHE A 166 -8.63 2.68 -17.39
C PHE A 166 -10.08 3.17 -17.36
N VAL A 167 -11.06 2.32 -17.65
CA VAL A 167 -12.48 2.69 -17.60
C VAL A 167 -12.89 3.13 -16.19
N ILE A 168 -12.44 2.42 -15.15
CA ILE A 168 -12.69 2.81 -13.76
C ILE A 168 -12.06 4.17 -13.45
N MET A 169 -10.84 4.44 -13.94
CA MET A 169 -10.19 5.75 -13.76
C MET A 169 -10.88 6.88 -14.53
N VAL A 170 -11.45 6.60 -15.68
CA VAL A 170 -12.30 7.58 -16.40
C VAL A 170 -13.57 7.86 -15.59
N LEU A 171 -14.22 6.85 -15.01
CA LEU A 171 -15.36 7.03 -14.10
C LEU A 171 -14.96 7.83 -12.85
N PHE A 172 -13.79 7.54 -12.28
CA PHE A 172 -13.22 8.33 -11.18
C PHE A 172 -13.02 9.79 -11.57
N PHE A 173 -12.44 10.05 -12.74
CA PHE A 173 -12.22 11.40 -13.27
C PHE A 173 -13.56 12.16 -13.42
N LEU A 174 -14.55 11.54 -14.03
CA LEU A 174 -15.88 12.14 -14.21
C LEU A 174 -16.60 12.37 -12.86
N ALA A 175 -16.55 11.38 -11.96
CA ALA A 175 -17.10 11.53 -10.61
C ALA A 175 -16.42 12.66 -9.82
N SER A 176 -15.10 12.82 -9.96
CA SER A 176 -14.34 13.91 -9.35
C SER A 176 -14.67 15.27 -9.99
N LEU A 177 -14.82 15.31 -11.31
CA LEU A 177 -15.15 16.53 -12.07
C LEU A 177 -16.51 17.10 -11.63
N PHE A 178 -17.52 16.26 -11.48
CA PHE A 178 -18.89 16.69 -11.16
C PHE A 178 -19.19 16.67 -9.66
N GLY A 179 -18.68 15.67 -8.94
CA GLY A 179 -19.02 15.38 -7.54
C GLY A 179 -18.21 16.15 -6.50
N LEU A 180 -16.97 16.60 -6.85
CA LEU A 180 -16.08 17.29 -5.92
C LEU A 180 -15.93 18.79 -6.23
N ARG A 181 -16.86 19.35 -6.96
CA ARG A 181 -16.93 20.80 -7.22
C ARG A 181 -17.09 21.59 -5.92
N LYS A 182 -16.39 22.73 -5.81
CA LYS A 182 -16.52 23.69 -4.70
C LYS A 182 -16.15 23.08 -3.31
N ILE A 183 -15.27 22.09 -3.27
CA ILE A 183 -14.64 21.71 -2.01
C ILE A 183 -13.59 22.77 -1.70
N PRO A 184 -13.56 23.29 -0.46
CA PRO A 184 -12.51 24.24 -0.05
C PRO A 184 -11.12 23.61 -0.21
N ASP A 185 -10.16 24.37 -0.69
CA ASP A 185 -8.78 23.91 -0.75
C ASP A 185 -8.19 23.87 0.68
N PRO A 186 -7.46 22.81 1.05
CA PRO A 186 -6.75 22.79 2.32
C PRO A 186 -5.71 23.90 2.34
N LYS A 187 -5.61 24.59 3.47
CA LYS A 187 -4.53 25.55 3.70
C LYS A 187 -3.27 24.76 4.04
N TYR A 188 -2.23 24.97 3.26
CA TYR A 188 -0.88 24.48 3.56
C TYR A 188 -0.11 25.59 4.25
N ASP A 189 0.41 25.31 5.42
CA ASP A 189 1.43 26.12 6.02
C ASP A 189 2.72 26.02 5.19
N GLU A 190 3.50 27.11 5.15
CA GLU A 190 4.78 27.11 4.44
C GLU A 190 5.65 25.96 4.92
N VAL A 191 6.32 25.28 3.96
CA VAL A 191 7.23 24.17 4.24
C VAL A 191 8.29 24.65 5.25
N LYS A 192 8.15 24.22 6.49
CA LYS A 192 9.14 24.48 7.52
C LYS A 192 10.49 23.89 7.09
N ASN A 193 11.57 24.55 7.51
CA ASN A 193 12.94 24.10 7.27
C ASN A 193 13.11 22.61 7.55
N LEU A 194 13.79 21.85 6.69
CA LEU A 194 13.99 20.38 6.77
C LEU A 194 14.63 19.89 8.08
N ARG A 195 14.91 20.79 9.02
CA ARG A 195 15.44 20.50 10.34
C ARG A 195 14.57 19.51 11.14
N TYR A 196 13.23 19.58 10.96
CA TYR A 196 12.31 18.67 11.64
C TYR A 196 12.55 17.18 11.30
N ILE A 197 13.08 16.88 10.11
CA ILE A 197 13.44 15.49 9.73
C ILE A 197 14.56 14.98 10.63
N LYS A 198 15.58 15.79 10.86
CA LYS A 198 16.69 15.42 11.77
C LYS A 198 16.19 15.23 13.20
N GLU A 199 15.34 16.14 13.68
CA GLU A 199 14.74 16.07 15.02
C GLU A 199 13.86 14.81 15.19
N PHE A 200 13.11 14.44 14.15
CA PHE A 200 12.34 13.20 14.11
C PHE A 200 13.22 11.96 14.35
N PHE A 201 14.32 11.81 13.58
CA PHE A 201 15.21 10.66 13.69
C PHE A 201 16.10 10.68 14.94
N GLN A 202 16.25 11.80 15.64
CA GLN A 202 16.93 11.89 16.92
C GLN A 202 16.03 11.42 18.08
N ASN A 203 14.72 11.45 17.93
CA ASN A 203 13.79 10.91 18.92
C ASN A 203 13.68 9.40 18.78
N ILE A 204 14.13 8.67 19.79
CA ILE A 204 14.21 7.20 19.75
C ILE A 204 12.84 6.53 19.56
N ASN A 205 11.76 7.10 20.11
CA ASN A 205 10.43 6.51 19.98
C ASN A 205 9.83 6.76 18.59
N LEU A 206 10.06 7.94 18.02
CA LEU A 206 9.65 8.23 16.63
C LEU A 206 10.46 7.39 15.64
N PHE A 207 11.77 7.25 15.87
CA PHE A 207 12.63 6.39 15.06
C PHE A 207 12.19 4.92 15.12
N ARG A 208 11.90 4.38 16.32
CA ARG A 208 11.35 3.02 16.49
C ARG A 208 10.04 2.85 15.73
N GLY A 209 9.09 3.78 15.90
CA GLY A 209 7.82 3.78 15.17
C GLY A 209 8.03 3.76 13.66
N TYR A 210 8.96 4.57 13.16
CA TYR A 210 9.32 4.59 11.74
C TYR A 210 9.86 3.26 11.26
N VAL A 211 10.81 2.65 11.99
CA VAL A 211 11.40 1.36 11.58
C VAL A 211 10.37 0.24 11.63
N LEU A 212 9.46 0.21 12.62
CA LEU A 212 8.37 -0.77 12.67
C LEU A 212 7.46 -0.64 11.45
N SER A 213 7.06 0.59 11.09
CA SER A 213 6.29 0.84 9.88
C SER A 213 7.08 0.48 8.62
N PHE A 214 8.36 0.83 8.54
CA PHE A 214 9.23 0.49 7.42
C PHE A 214 9.32 -1.03 7.19
N LEU A 215 9.52 -1.82 8.24
CA LEU A 215 9.58 -3.29 8.15
C LEU A 215 8.25 -3.87 7.62
N LEU A 216 7.12 -3.34 8.07
CA LEU A 216 5.81 -3.74 7.56
C LEU A 216 5.64 -3.38 6.08
N GLN A 217 5.99 -2.15 5.69
CA GLN A 217 5.88 -1.71 4.29
C GLN A 217 6.86 -2.46 3.38
N PHE A 218 8.02 -2.84 3.90
CA PHE A 218 8.97 -3.70 3.23
C PHE A 218 8.39 -5.10 2.99
N PHE A 219 7.74 -5.68 4.00
CA PHE A 219 7.01 -6.92 3.87
C PHE A 219 5.92 -6.82 2.79
N TYR A 220 5.10 -5.77 2.79
CA TYR A 220 4.10 -5.56 1.75
C TYR A 220 4.73 -5.46 0.36
N CYS A 221 5.80 -4.71 0.22
CA CYS A 221 6.51 -4.57 -1.05
C CYS A 221 6.90 -5.94 -1.63
N TRP A 222 7.57 -6.79 -0.86
CA TRP A 222 8.00 -8.08 -1.36
C TRP A 222 6.84 -9.02 -1.64
N MET A 223 5.83 -9.04 -0.79
CA MET A 223 4.65 -9.88 -0.98
C MET A 223 3.80 -9.45 -2.19
N VAL A 224 3.72 -8.16 -2.47
CA VAL A 224 2.98 -7.63 -3.62
C VAL A 224 3.73 -7.82 -4.93
N VAL A 225 5.06 -7.63 -4.91
CA VAL A 225 5.88 -7.69 -6.14
C VAL A 225 6.21 -9.13 -6.52
N TYR A 226 6.65 -9.95 -5.58
CA TYR A 226 7.27 -11.23 -5.88
C TYR A 226 6.34 -12.43 -5.68
N THR A 227 5.37 -12.40 -4.77
CA THR A 227 4.47 -13.55 -4.55
C THR A 227 3.61 -13.89 -5.78
N PRO A 228 3.02 -12.92 -6.53
CA PRO A 228 2.28 -13.25 -7.76
C PRO A 228 3.15 -13.92 -8.81
N ILE A 229 4.39 -13.47 -8.98
CA ILE A 229 5.37 -14.08 -9.90
C ILE A 229 5.67 -15.51 -9.47
N TYR A 230 5.99 -15.71 -8.18
CA TYR A 230 6.28 -17.04 -7.65
C TYR A 230 5.13 -18.02 -7.85
N LEU A 231 3.91 -17.62 -7.48
CA LEU A 231 2.73 -18.48 -7.64
C LEU A 231 2.46 -18.82 -9.12
N SER A 232 2.55 -17.85 -10.03
CA SER A 232 2.23 -18.05 -11.44
C SER A 232 3.35 -18.74 -12.21
N ALA A 233 4.59 -18.25 -12.12
CA ALA A 233 5.70 -18.70 -12.95
C ALA A 233 6.43 -19.93 -12.38
N HIS A 234 6.54 -20.07 -11.06
CA HIS A 234 7.30 -21.16 -10.43
C HIS A 234 6.41 -22.30 -9.93
N LEU A 235 5.21 -22.00 -9.43
CA LEU A 235 4.28 -23.04 -8.93
C LEU A 235 3.15 -23.37 -9.91
N GLY A 236 3.01 -22.63 -11.02
CA GLY A 236 2.04 -22.91 -12.07
C GLY A 236 0.58 -22.65 -11.70
N PHE A 237 0.30 -21.84 -10.65
CA PHE A 237 -1.05 -21.46 -10.32
C PHE A 237 -1.69 -20.63 -11.42
N SER A 238 -2.91 -20.97 -11.79
CA SER A 238 -3.73 -20.13 -12.66
C SER A 238 -4.10 -18.82 -11.98
N TRP A 239 -4.40 -17.79 -12.76
CA TRP A 239 -4.82 -16.49 -12.22
C TRP A 239 -6.12 -16.54 -11.43
N ALA A 240 -7.03 -17.50 -11.73
CA ALA A 240 -8.24 -17.73 -10.94
C ALA A 240 -7.91 -18.22 -9.52
N GLU A 241 -6.95 -19.14 -9.41
CA GLU A 241 -6.47 -19.65 -8.14
C GLU A 241 -5.75 -18.55 -7.35
N ILE A 242 -4.86 -17.81 -8.00
CA ILE A 242 -4.15 -16.66 -7.38
C ILE A 242 -5.14 -15.61 -6.88
N GLY A 243 -6.15 -15.26 -7.69
CA GLY A 243 -7.20 -14.33 -7.29
C GLY A 243 -7.98 -14.81 -6.05
N THR A 244 -8.27 -16.12 -5.98
CA THR A 244 -8.93 -16.73 -4.82
C THR A 244 -8.04 -16.68 -3.58
N ILE A 245 -6.77 -17.07 -3.71
CA ILE A 245 -5.77 -17.03 -2.64
C ILE A 245 -5.65 -15.60 -2.08
N PHE A 246 -5.52 -14.61 -2.96
CA PHE A 246 -5.34 -13.21 -2.53
C PHE A 246 -6.62 -12.59 -1.96
N ALA A 247 -7.79 -12.98 -2.46
CA ALA A 247 -9.05 -12.55 -1.85
C ALA A 247 -9.18 -13.04 -0.40
N ILE A 248 -8.88 -14.32 -0.16
CA ILE A 248 -8.87 -14.92 1.19
C ILE A 248 -7.81 -14.24 2.07
N MET A 249 -6.61 -14.03 1.53
CA MET A 249 -5.51 -13.35 2.21
C MET A 249 -5.89 -11.96 2.74
N LEU A 250 -6.74 -11.21 2.05
CA LEU A 250 -7.10 -9.83 2.42
C LEU A 250 -8.21 -9.74 3.48
N ILE A 251 -8.92 -10.81 3.78
CA ILE A 251 -10.02 -10.83 4.76
C ILE A 251 -9.61 -10.32 6.15
N PRO A 252 -8.44 -10.68 6.71
CA PRO A 252 -8.01 -10.24 8.04
C PRO A 252 -8.04 -8.72 8.23
N PHE A 253 -7.66 -7.95 7.20
CA PHE A 253 -7.70 -6.48 7.27
C PHE A 253 -9.10 -5.94 7.55
N SER A 254 -10.13 -6.56 7.00
CA SER A 254 -11.51 -6.11 7.19
C SER A 254 -12.07 -6.46 8.58
N ILE A 255 -11.56 -7.53 9.19
CA ILE A 255 -12.10 -8.05 10.47
C ILE A 255 -11.26 -7.60 11.65
N ILE A 256 -9.94 -7.76 11.58
CA ILE A 256 -9.04 -7.63 12.73
C ILE A 256 -8.82 -6.18 13.10
N THR A 257 -8.61 -5.29 12.12
CA THR A 257 -8.30 -3.87 12.38
C THR A 257 -9.34 -3.18 13.25
N PHE A 258 -10.62 -3.55 13.11
CA PHE A 258 -11.70 -2.96 13.88
C PHE A 258 -11.67 -3.36 15.38
N HIS A 259 -11.21 -4.57 15.69
CA HIS A 259 -11.19 -5.11 17.06
C HIS A 259 -9.88 -4.83 17.79
N LEU A 260 -8.77 -4.67 17.05
CA LEU A 260 -7.44 -4.49 17.62
C LEU A 260 -7.29 -3.23 18.46
N GLY A 261 -7.91 -2.11 18.07
CA GLY A 261 -7.81 -0.87 18.84
C GLY A 261 -8.29 -1.03 20.29
N ARG A 262 -9.43 -1.70 20.48
CA ARG A 262 -9.96 -1.99 21.83
C ARG A 262 -9.15 -3.02 22.61
N TYR A 263 -8.51 -3.94 21.89
CA TYR A 263 -7.69 -4.98 22.51
C TYR A 263 -6.32 -4.42 22.92
N ALA A 264 -5.81 -3.46 22.17
CA ALA A 264 -4.57 -2.75 22.48
C ALA A 264 -4.62 -2.04 23.84
N ASP A 265 -5.75 -1.41 24.17
CA ASP A 265 -5.94 -0.74 25.45
C ASP A 265 -5.79 -1.69 26.66
N LYS A 266 -6.02 -3.01 26.47
CA LYS A 266 -5.93 -4.03 27.52
C LYS A 266 -4.57 -4.72 27.59
N VAL A 267 -3.94 -4.96 26.46
CA VAL A 267 -2.74 -5.82 26.34
C VAL A 267 -1.46 -5.00 26.15
N GLY A 268 -1.59 -3.78 25.63
CA GLY A 268 -0.50 -2.88 25.29
C GLY A 268 0.08 -3.13 23.90
N GLU A 269 0.50 -2.06 23.22
CA GLU A 269 1.01 -2.12 21.84
C GLU A 269 2.26 -3.01 21.70
N ARG A 270 3.18 -2.96 22.67
CA ARG A 270 4.42 -3.75 22.66
C ARG A 270 4.16 -5.25 22.47
N ARG A 271 3.24 -5.83 23.26
CA ARG A 271 2.94 -7.27 23.19
C ARG A 271 2.29 -7.63 21.86
N LEU A 272 1.41 -6.76 21.36
CA LEU A 272 0.74 -6.96 20.08
C LEU A 272 1.72 -6.80 18.90
N LEU A 273 2.68 -5.87 18.96
CA LEU A 273 3.74 -5.76 17.97
C LEU A 273 4.62 -7.02 17.94
N ILE A 274 5.06 -7.49 19.10
CA ILE A 274 5.84 -8.73 19.20
C ILE A 274 5.07 -9.91 18.58
N SER A 275 3.80 -10.11 18.95
CA SER A 275 2.98 -11.20 18.42
C SER A 275 2.70 -11.01 16.91
N GLY A 276 2.41 -9.81 16.45
CA GLY A 276 2.20 -9.50 15.04
C GLY A 276 3.41 -9.83 14.18
N PHE A 277 4.59 -9.37 14.58
CA PHE A 277 5.84 -9.69 13.88
C PHE A 277 6.19 -11.17 13.95
N ALA A 278 5.98 -11.83 15.09
CA ALA A 278 6.23 -13.28 15.25
C ALA A 278 5.31 -14.11 14.34
N ILE A 279 4.01 -13.79 14.28
CA ILE A 279 3.05 -14.46 13.38
C ILE A 279 3.44 -14.25 11.92
N ALA A 280 3.72 -13.00 11.53
CA ALA A 280 4.12 -12.68 10.16
C ALA A 280 5.44 -13.38 9.78
N ALA A 281 6.45 -13.38 10.68
CA ALA A 281 7.71 -14.05 10.46
C ALA A 281 7.55 -15.55 10.31
N ALA A 282 6.88 -16.21 11.26
CA ALA A 282 6.69 -17.66 11.24
C ALA A 282 5.94 -18.13 9.98
N ALA A 283 4.84 -17.47 9.64
CA ALA A 283 4.08 -17.80 8.44
C ALA A 283 4.89 -17.53 7.15
N THR A 284 5.66 -16.43 7.10
CA THR A 284 6.51 -16.12 5.92
C THR A 284 7.65 -17.13 5.78
N LEU A 285 8.32 -17.51 6.87
CA LEU A 285 9.34 -18.56 6.85
C LEU A 285 8.75 -19.91 6.39
N SER A 286 7.52 -20.23 6.79
CA SER A 286 6.84 -21.46 6.36
C SER A 286 6.60 -21.49 4.84
N LEU A 287 6.37 -20.33 4.19
CA LEU A 287 6.17 -20.28 2.74
C LEU A 287 7.38 -20.80 1.94
N PHE A 288 8.59 -20.69 2.49
CA PHE A 288 9.79 -21.23 1.85
C PHE A 288 9.72 -22.74 1.61
N PHE A 289 9.11 -23.48 2.56
CA PHE A 289 9.05 -24.95 2.51
C PHE A 289 7.88 -25.49 1.68
N ILE A 290 6.96 -24.61 1.23
CA ILE A 290 5.78 -25.01 0.49
C ILE A 290 6.02 -24.92 -1.01
N THR A 291 6.22 -26.06 -1.63
CA THR A 291 6.36 -26.20 -3.10
C THR A 291 5.13 -26.84 -3.73
N GLU A 292 4.15 -27.22 -2.93
CA GLU A 292 2.94 -27.88 -3.39
C GLU A 292 1.96 -26.90 -4.05
N HIS A 293 1.35 -27.33 -5.16
CA HIS A 293 0.27 -26.61 -5.83
C HIS A 293 -1.07 -26.86 -5.08
N SER A 294 -1.23 -26.20 -3.92
CA SER A 294 -2.45 -26.28 -3.10
C SER A 294 -2.98 -24.90 -2.75
N ILE A 295 -4.14 -24.56 -3.33
CA ILE A 295 -4.81 -23.27 -3.11
C ILE A 295 -5.03 -23.03 -1.60
N TRP A 296 -5.46 -24.04 -0.88
CA TRP A 296 -5.83 -23.90 0.52
C TRP A 296 -4.64 -23.71 1.45
N ILE A 297 -3.51 -24.38 1.18
CA ILE A 297 -2.27 -24.19 1.97
C ILE A 297 -1.75 -22.76 1.75
N TRP A 298 -1.67 -22.32 0.50
CA TRP A 298 -1.23 -20.94 0.18
C TRP A 298 -2.18 -19.90 0.74
N ALA A 299 -3.50 -20.08 0.57
CA ALA A 299 -4.50 -19.18 1.13
C ALA A 299 -4.41 -19.09 2.65
N ALA A 300 -4.27 -20.23 3.36
CA ALA A 300 -4.17 -20.26 4.81
C ALA A 300 -2.89 -19.57 5.32
N LEU A 301 -1.73 -19.88 4.74
CA LEU A 301 -0.47 -19.26 5.15
C LEU A 301 -0.45 -17.76 4.86
N LEU A 302 -0.89 -17.35 3.68
CA LEU A 302 -0.97 -15.92 3.33
C LEU A 302 -1.99 -15.20 4.20
N PHE A 303 -3.11 -15.82 4.55
CA PHE A 303 -4.08 -15.31 5.52
C PHE A 303 -3.43 -15.08 6.89
N ILE A 304 -2.64 -16.05 7.39
CA ILE A 304 -1.92 -15.93 8.66
C ILE A 304 -0.90 -14.80 8.61
N THR A 305 -0.15 -14.66 7.50
CA THR A 305 0.77 -13.50 7.34
C THR A 305 0.04 -12.18 7.49
N ARG A 306 -1.20 -12.08 6.97
CA ARG A 306 -2.01 -10.86 7.02
C ARG A 306 -2.62 -10.59 8.39
N ILE A 307 -2.88 -11.61 9.21
CA ILE A 307 -3.19 -11.40 10.63
C ILE A 307 -2.04 -10.67 11.33
N GLY A 308 -0.81 -11.17 11.15
CA GLY A 308 0.38 -10.51 11.70
C GLY A 308 0.54 -9.08 11.17
N ALA A 309 0.47 -8.90 9.86
CA ALA A 309 0.64 -7.61 9.21
C ALA A 309 -0.42 -6.58 9.64
N ALA A 310 -1.70 -6.96 9.70
CA ALA A 310 -2.77 -6.07 10.18
C ALA A 310 -2.56 -5.66 11.65
N THR A 311 -2.06 -6.59 12.47
CA THR A 311 -1.72 -6.29 13.87
C THR A 311 -0.57 -5.28 13.96
N ILE A 312 0.50 -5.48 13.19
CA ILE A 312 1.64 -4.56 13.14
C ILE A 312 1.19 -3.18 12.67
N GLU A 313 0.36 -3.11 11.62
CA GLU A 313 -0.10 -1.84 11.02
C GLU A 313 -0.84 -0.99 12.05
N VAL A 314 -1.85 -1.56 12.71
CA VAL A 314 -2.64 -0.82 13.71
C VAL A 314 -1.77 -0.43 14.91
N MET A 315 -0.88 -1.30 15.35
CA MET A 315 -0.07 -1.05 16.55
C MET A 315 1.09 -0.11 16.29
N SER A 316 1.73 -0.15 15.12
CA SER A 316 2.80 0.80 14.77
C SER A 316 2.24 2.22 14.58
N ASP A 317 1.06 2.36 13.97
CA ASP A 317 0.35 3.64 13.87
C ASP A 317 -0.03 4.15 15.28
N ALA A 318 -0.62 3.30 16.13
CA ALA A 318 -0.98 3.68 17.50
C ALA A 318 0.25 4.13 18.31
N TYR A 319 1.33 3.36 18.24
CA TYR A 319 2.59 3.71 18.90
C TYR A 319 3.14 5.04 18.42
N PHE A 320 3.18 5.27 17.11
CA PHE A 320 3.64 6.54 16.55
C PHE A 320 2.78 7.72 17.00
N PHE A 321 1.45 7.62 16.89
CA PHE A 321 0.55 8.72 17.24
C PHE A 321 0.50 9.03 18.74
N LYS A 322 0.89 8.13 19.63
CA LYS A 322 1.06 8.41 21.06
C LYS A 322 2.31 9.26 21.36
N HIS A 323 3.35 9.16 20.52
CA HIS A 323 4.63 9.82 20.74
C HIS A 323 4.79 11.14 19.97
N ILE A 324 3.78 11.54 19.18
CA ILE A 324 3.76 12.81 18.45
C ILE A 324 2.93 13.83 19.22
N LYS A 325 3.43 15.07 19.29
CA LYS A 325 2.67 16.20 19.85
C LYS A 325 1.80 16.85 18.77
N PRO A 326 0.65 17.45 19.12
CA PRO A 326 -0.20 18.13 18.16
C PRO A 326 0.50 19.21 17.31
N GLU A 327 1.54 19.83 17.90
CA GLU A 327 2.30 20.91 17.24
C GLU A 327 3.28 20.40 16.16
N ASN A 328 3.49 19.08 16.07
CA ASN A 328 4.47 18.44 15.18
C ASN A 328 3.79 17.61 14.08
N GLU A 329 2.74 18.15 13.46
CA GLU A 329 2.01 17.47 12.37
C GLU A 329 2.91 17.09 11.19
N GLU A 330 4.02 17.82 10.96
CA GLU A 330 5.01 17.50 9.93
C GLU A 330 5.67 16.13 10.09
N TYR A 331 5.73 15.60 11.32
CA TYR A 331 6.28 14.26 11.60
C TYR A 331 5.44 13.15 10.97
N VAL A 332 4.15 13.37 10.75
CA VAL A 332 3.29 12.42 10.05
C VAL A 332 3.78 12.19 8.61
N GLY A 333 4.22 13.25 7.94
CA GLY A 333 4.80 13.15 6.60
C GLY A 333 6.06 12.29 6.57
N VAL A 334 6.96 12.48 7.57
CA VAL A 334 8.16 11.65 7.71
C VAL A 334 7.78 10.19 7.97
N TYR A 335 6.87 9.93 8.89
CA TYR A 335 6.41 8.58 9.20
C TYR A 335 5.79 7.87 7.97
N ARG A 336 4.94 8.56 7.22
CA ARG A 336 4.31 8.02 6.01
C ARG A 336 5.29 7.79 4.85
N SER A 337 6.48 8.40 4.89
CA SER A 337 7.54 8.13 3.90
C SER A 337 8.12 6.71 4.02
N ALA A 338 7.84 5.99 5.11
CA ALA A 338 8.26 4.60 5.29
C ALA A 338 7.79 3.70 4.12
N ALA A 339 6.58 3.91 3.60
CA ALA A 339 6.06 3.13 2.47
C ALA A 339 6.88 3.36 1.17
N PRO A 340 7.01 4.57 0.62
CA PRO A 340 7.81 4.75 -0.58
C PRO A 340 9.30 4.43 -0.35
N VAL A 341 9.87 4.66 0.83
CA VAL A 341 11.25 4.25 1.11
C VAL A 341 11.40 2.73 1.09
N SER A 342 10.43 1.99 1.59
CA SER A 342 10.43 0.51 1.52
C SER A 342 10.33 0.00 0.09
N TYR A 343 9.51 0.63 -0.75
CA TYR A 343 9.41 0.27 -2.18
C TYR A 343 10.61 0.73 -3.01
N LEU A 344 11.44 1.65 -2.50
CA LEU A 344 12.73 1.98 -3.09
C LEU A 344 13.80 0.94 -2.70
N ILE A 345 13.93 0.65 -1.40
CA ILE A 345 15.01 -0.21 -0.88
C ILE A 345 14.68 -1.69 -1.08
N GLY A 346 13.44 -2.10 -0.86
CA GLY A 346 13.02 -3.51 -0.88
C GLY A 346 13.34 -4.22 -2.18
N PRO A 347 12.91 -3.71 -3.34
CA PRO A 347 13.21 -4.35 -4.61
C PRO A 347 14.69 -4.36 -4.98
N LEU A 348 15.45 -3.33 -4.60
CA LEU A 348 16.89 -3.31 -4.79
C LEU A 348 17.57 -4.40 -3.96
N LEU A 349 17.16 -4.56 -2.70
CA LEU A 349 17.64 -5.65 -1.85
C LEU A 349 17.25 -7.02 -2.43
N ALA A 350 16.03 -7.18 -2.94
CA ALA A 350 15.61 -8.43 -3.58
C ALA A 350 16.49 -8.76 -4.80
N SER A 351 16.80 -7.78 -5.65
CA SER A 351 17.71 -7.97 -6.78
C SER A 351 19.09 -8.42 -6.34
N VAL A 352 19.61 -7.87 -5.23
CA VAL A 352 20.88 -8.32 -4.64
C VAL A 352 20.75 -9.75 -4.10
N VAL A 353 19.68 -10.09 -3.39
CA VAL A 353 19.44 -11.46 -2.88
C VAL A 353 19.41 -12.47 -4.01
N PHE A 354 18.77 -12.16 -5.13
CA PHE A 354 18.73 -13.05 -6.30
C PHE A 354 20.09 -13.36 -6.94
N LEU A 355 21.13 -12.57 -6.67
CA LEU A 355 22.49 -12.87 -7.12
C LEU A 355 23.12 -14.03 -6.33
N PHE A 356 22.67 -14.28 -5.10
CA PHE A 356 23.29 -15.23 -4.17
C PHE A 356 22.43 -16.46 -3.89
N VAL A 357 21.14 -16.43 -4.19
CA VAL A 357 20.22 -17.53 -3.90
C VAL A 357 19.93 -18.36 -5.16
N PRO A 358 19.84 -19.71 -5.02
CA PRO A 358 19.63 -20.58 -6.20
C PRO A 358 18.17 -20.53 -6.71
N GLU A 359 17.20 -20.34 -5.82
CA GLU A 359 15.77 -20.44 -6.14
C GLU A 359 15.01 -19.21 -5.65
N PHE A 360 13.88 -18.95 -6.29
CA PHE A 360 13.08 -17.75 -6.04
C PHE A 360 12.46 -17.72 -4.64
N ASN A 361 12.08 -18.87 -4.07
CA ASN A 361 11.45 -19.00 -2.75
C ASN A 361 12.36 -18.57 -1.59
N TYR A 362 13.70 -18.50 -1.77
CA TYR A 362 14.61 -18.00 -0.75
C TYR A 362 14.27 -16.57 -0.30
N LEU A 363 13.56 -15.79 -1.13
CA LEU A 363 13.05 -14.50 -0.71
C LEU A 363 12.19 -14.59 0.56
N TYR A 364 11.42 -15.66 0.73
CA TYR A 364 10.59 -15.84 1.93
C TYR A 364 11.43 -16.09 3.18
N LEU A 365 12.60 -16.77 3.07
CA LEU A 365 13.53 -16.91 4.19
C LEU A 365 14.12 -15.56 4.61
N VAL A 366 14.58 -14.78 3.64
CA VAL A 366 15.17 -13.46 3.90
C VAL A 366 14.10 -12.51 4.48
N LEU A 367 12.89 -12.50 3.89
CA LEU A 367 11.78 -11.69 4.38
C LEU A 367 11.37 -12.09 5.80
N GLY A 368 11.25 -13.39 6.07
CA GLY A 368 10.95 -13.89 7.41
C GLY A 368 12.01 -13.50 8.44
N ALA A 369 13.30 -13.57 8.08
CA ALA A 369 14.40 -13.10 8.93
C ALA A 369 14.32 -11.60 9.24
N ILE A 370 13.96 -10.77 8.23
CA ILE A 370 13.70 -9.34 8.41
C ILE A 370 12.54 -9.11 9.37
N MET A 371 11.46 -9.91 9.27
CA MET A 371 10.33 -9.81 10.19
C MET A 371 10.69 -10.25 11.62
N LEU A 372 11.61 -11.21 11.80
CA LEU A 372 12.16 -11.56 13.13
C LEU A 372 12.93 -10.39 13.77
N TYR A 373 13.63 -9.58 12.96
CA TYR A 373 14.22 -8.34 13.49
C TYR A 373 13.14 -7.39 14.04
N GLY A 374 11.95 -7.36 13.44
CA GLY A 374 10.79 -6.63 13.98
C GLY A 374 10.34 -7.13 15.35
N VAL A 375 10.40 -8.45 15.63
CA VAL A 375 10.16 -9.03 16.96
C VAL A 375 11.16 -8.49 17.97
N TYR A 376 12.45 -8.53 17.61
CA TYR A 376 13.54 -7.99 18.45
C TYR A 376 13.32 -6.50 18.73
N LEU A 377 13.09 -5.68 17.70
CA LEU A 377 12.89 -4.25 17.86
C LEU A 377 11.68 -3.94 18.75
N SER A 378 10.57 -4.64 18.55
CA SER A 378 9.37 -4.50 19.39
C SER A 378 9.64 -4.86 20.86
N SER A 379 10.52 -5.82 21.12
CA SER A 379 10.89 -6.23 22.48
C SER A 379 11.69 -5.17 23.23
N THR A 380 12.38 -4.25 22.51
CA THR A 380 13.15 -3.16 23.10
C THR A 380 12.31 -1.93 23.51
N ILE A 381 11.02 -1.90 23.20
CA ILE A 381 10.10 -0.85 23.66
C ILE A 381 9.92 -0.99 25.17
N ASN A 382 10.19 0.08 25.93
CA ASN A 382 10.02 0.05 27.37
C ASN A 382 8.53 0.06 27.76
N ARG A 383 8.20 -0.56 28.90
CA ARG A 383 6.83 -0.57 29.44
C ARG A 383 6.35 0.82 29.87
N ASP A 384 7.27 1.68 30.23
CA ASP A 384 7.01 3.05 30.70
C ASP A 384 6.84 4.06 29.55
N ASP A 385 7.14 3.64 28.31
CA ASP A 385 6.93 4.43 27.08
C ASP A 385 5.53 4.20 26.47
N ILE A 386 4.62 3.51 27.20
CA ILE A 386 3.28 3.11 26.69
C ILE A 386 2.18 3.91 27.45
#